data_31bb00f92b2277e2a9497d596d1cb7bf
#
_entry.id   31bb00f92b2277e2a9497d596d1cb7bf
#
_cell.length_a   1.000
_cell.length_b   1.000
_cell.length_c   1.000
_cell.angle_alpha   90.00
_cell.angle_beta   90.00
_cell.angle_gamma   90.00
#
_symmetry.space_group_name_H-M   'P 1'
#
loop_
_entity.id
_entity.type
_entity.pdbx_description
1 polymer ?
#
loop_
_entity_poly.entity_id
_entity_poly.type
_entity_poly.pdbx_seq_one_letter_code
_entity_poly.pdbx_strand_id
1 'polypeptide(L)'
;LSSLLFTTARRTGLCVIGSLPYIPPMTSPPDPRRFLYRADALDPDLAQKLAREALAKADDGELYLQYRATESFGFDDGRLKTADYSTDAGFGLRAVSGEMTGFAHASDVSAGAIRRAAETLALLDPASQAPAGPPPRTNRHLYDEANPLDLIPFAKKVELCQKVDAAARARDPRVVQVSVALAGSWSVVEIVRADGFLATDIRPLVRLNVSIVVEENGRRESGYFGLGGRYMYDHLFEPAQWNRAIDEALNQALVNLRAVDAPAGEFTVLLGPGWPGVLLHEAVGHGLEGDFNRKGTSAFSGRIGERVAAPGVTVVDDGAMESPVGGGRRGSLSIDDEGTPTGETVLIEDGILKGYMQDRLNARLMGVEPTGNGRRESFAHAPMPRMTNTFMRGGNDDPAELLSRVKNGIFAKSFGGGQVDIVSGKFVFSCTEAYKIENGKLGDSIKGATLIGDGPSVLTKVTGIGNDMAIDEGIGICGKAGQSVPAGVGQPTLLVSGLTVGGTA
;
A
#
# COMPACT_ATOMS: atom_id res chain seq x y z
N LEU A 1 31.50 -5.74 -66.60
CA LEU A 1 30.99 -5.72 -67.93
C LEU A 1 29.54 -5.31 -67.98
N SER A 2 29.32 -4.18 -68.72
CA SER A 2 28.07 -3.70 -69.35
C SER A 2 27.00 -3.20 -68.46
N SER A 3 26.82 -1.88 -68.18
CA SER A 3 26.45 -0.74 -69.04
C SER A 3 25.13 -0.90 -69.77
N LEU A 4 24.19 0.05 -69.39
CA LEU A 4 23.25 0.79 -70.24
C LEU A 4 22.22 1.45 -69.32
N LEU A 5 22.22 2.75 -69.06
CA LEU A 5 21.90 3.98 -69.78
C LEU A 5 20.42 4.18 -70.14
N PHE A 6 19.93 5.36 -69.66
CA PHE A 6 18.83 6.24 -70.10
C PHE A 6 17.41 5.88 -69.65
N THR A 7 16.62 6.80 -69.14
CA THR A 7 16.34 8.16 -69.61
C THR A 7 15.61 8.99 -68.54
N THR A 8 15.92 10.27 -68.50
CA THR A 8 15.33 11.36 -67.73
C THR A 8 13.88 11.62 -68.15
N ALA A 9 13.01 11.78 -67.17
CA ALA A 9 11.78 12.57 -67.36
C ALA A 9 11.63 13.49 -66.11
N ARG A 10 11.90 14.77 -66.33
CA ARG A 10 11.53 15.85 -65.39
C ARG A 10 9.97 15.97 -65.42
N ARG A 11 9.36 15.79 -64.26
CA ARG A 11 8.04 16.38 -63.95
C ARG A 11 8.19 17.30 -62.74
N THR A 12 8.10 18.59 -63.02
CA THR A 12 7.92 19.65 -62.06
C THR A 12 6.52 19.48 -61.44
N GLY A 13 6.47 18.93 -60.24
CA GLY A 13 5.29 18.96 -59.38
C GLY A 13 5.55 19.98 -58.26
N LEU A 14 4.87 21.12 -58.30
CA LEU A 14 4.79 22.07 -57.19
C LEU A 14 4.19 21.30 -56.00
N CYS A 15 5.00 21.03 -54.98
CA CYS A 15 4.52 20.59 -53.70
C CYS A 15 3.98 21.82 -52.95
N VAL A 16 2.66 21.98 -52.96
CA VAL A 16 1.96 22.95 -52.07
C VAL A 16 2.17 22.42 -50.67
N ILE A 17 3.09 23.03 -49.93
CA ILE A 17 3.21 22.84 -48.49
C ILE A 17 1.96 23.46 -47.87
N GLY A 18 0.93 22.61 -47.65
CA GLY A 18 -0.20 22.97 -46.81
C GLY A 18 0.33 23.33 -45.44
N SER A 19 0.06 24.55 -44.98
CA SER A 19 0.33 24.96 -43.60
C SER A 19 -0.38 23.99 -42.67
N LEU A 20 0.42 23.24 -41.85
CA LEU A 20 -0.12 22.48 -40.73
C LEU A 20 -0.94 23.42 -39.86
N PRO A 21 -2.14 23.04 -39.43
CA PRO A 21 -2.92 23.87 -38.54
C PRO A 21 -2.09 24.18 -37.30
N TYR A 22 -2.04 25.46 -36.92
CA TYR A 22 -1.47 25.93 -35.65
C TYR A 22 -2.20 25.18 -34.51
N ILE A 23 -1.51 24.24 -33.88
CA ILE A 23 -1.95 23.65 -32.61
C ILE A 23 -1.54 24.67 -31.53
N PRO A 24 -2.49 25.35 -30.87
CA PRO A 24 -2.14 26.26 -29.79
C PRO A 24 -1.36 25.46 -28.74
N PRO A 25 -0.36 26.08 -28.06
CA PRO A 25 0.34 25.43 -26.99
C PRO A 25 -0.70 24.88 -25.99
N MET A 26 -0.55 23.61 -25.60
CA MET A 26 -1.43 23.00 -24.61
C MET A 26 -1.43 23.90 -23.39
N THR A 27 -2.58 24.42 -23.03
CA THR A 27 -2.79 25.10 -21.77
C THR A 27 -2.31 24.14 -20.69
N SER A 28 -1.51 24.61 -19.74
CA SER A 28 -1.10 23.82 -18.57
C SER A 28 -2.31 23.05 -18.05
N PRO A 29 -2.14 21.78 -17.68
CA PRO A 29 -3.26 21.00 -17.14
C PRO A 29 -3.94 21.80 -16.03
N PRO A 30 -5.26 21.84 -15.98
CA PRO A 30 -6.00 22.64 -15.02
C PRO A 30 -5.60 22.21 -13.60
N ASP A 31 -5.37 23.19 -12.71
CA ASP A 31 -4.99 22.96 -11.32
C ASP A 31 -5.94 21.95 -10.65
N PRO A 32 -5.44 20.79 -10.20
CA PRO A 32 -6.28 19.77 -9.56
C PRO A 32 -7.02 20.27 -8.31
N ARG A 33 -6.53 21.30 -7.64
CA ARG A 33 -7.19 21.90 -6.47
C ARG A 33 -8.58 22.47 -6.77
N ARG A 34 -8.92 22.73 -8.06
CA ARG A 34 -10.28 23.09 -8.46
C ARG A 34 -11.36 22.11 -7.99
N PHE A 35 -11.01 20.86 -7.69
CA PHE A 35 -11.95 19.88 -7.14
C PHE A 35 -12.21 20.07 -5.64
N LEU A 36 -11.30 20.76 -4.94
CA LEU A 36 -11.45 21.10 -3.52
C LEU A 36 -12.17 22.43 -3.30
N TYR A 37 -12.08 23.34 -4.29
CA TYR A 37 -12.54 24.71 -4.14
C TYR A 37 -13.60 25.08 -5.19
N ARG A 38 -14.60 25.77 -4.70
CA ARG A 38 -15.66 26.35 -5.54
C ARG A 38 -15.77 27.82 -5.18
N ALA A 39 -15.62 28.69 -6.17
CA ALA A 39 -15.54 30.13 -5.98
C ALA A 39 -16.74 30.74 -5.23
N ASP A 40 -17.91 30.07 -5.29
CA ASP A 40 -19.15 30.47 -4.62
C ASP A 40 -19.28 29.93 -3.19
N ALA A 41 -18.42 28.99 -2.78
CA ALA A 41 -18.53 28.28 -1.49
C ALA A 41 -17.30 28.38 -0.59
N LEU A 42 -16.11 28.19 -1.17
CA LEU A 42 -14.83 28.24 -0.48
C LEU A 42 -13.70 28.51 -1.48
N ASP A 43 -12.84 29.47 -1.22
CA ASP A 43 -11.58 29.69 -1.90
C ASP A 43 -10.37 29.34 -1.00
N PRO A 44 -9.15 29.20 -1.55
CA PRO A 44 -7.97 28.79 -0.80
C PRO A 44 -7.61 29.75 0.35
N ASP A 45 -7.72 31.05 0.14
CA ASP A 45 -7.36 32.06 1.16
C ASP A 45 -8.34 32.04 2.32
N LEU A 46 -9.63 31.89 1.99
CA LEU A 46 -10.69 31.76 3.01
C LEU A 46 -10.54 30.45 3.80
N ALA A 47 -10.18 29.34 3.15
CA ALA A 47 -9.92 28.07 3.82
C ALA A 47 -8.76 28.20 4.84
N GLN A 48 -7.66 28.82 4.42
CA GLN A 48 -6.51 29.07 5.31
C GLN A 48 -6.88 29.99 6.49
N LYS A 49 -7.67 31.04 6.23
CA LYS A 49 -8.15 31.94 7.27
C LYS A 49 -9.01 31.20 8.28
N LEU A 50 -10.00 30.43 7.81
CA LEU A 50 -10.90 29.66 8.68
C LEU A 50 -10.16 28.61 9.49
N ALA A 51 -9.19 27.90 8.89
CA ALA A 51 -8.35 26.94 9.61
C ALA A 51 -7.57 27.62 10.74
N ARG A 52 -6.92 28.76 10.47
CA ARG A 52 -6.20 29.54 11.50
C ARG A 52 -7.12 30.02 12.61
N GLU A 53 -8.30 30.51 12.28
CA GLU A 53 -9.28 30.97 13.28
C GLU A 53 -9.77 29.82 14.16
N ALA A 54 -10.11 28.66 13.53
CA ALA A 54 -10.59 27.47 14.22
C ALA A 54 -9.55 26.85 15.16
N LEU A 55 -8.28 26.89 14.77
CA LEU A 55 -7.17 26.25 15.47
C LEU A 55 -6.33 27.22 16.31
N ALA A 56 -6.75 28.48 16.44
CA ALA A 56 -5.97 29.53 17.12
C ALA A 56 -5.67 29.25 18.58
N LYS A 57 -6.44 28.39 19.24
CA LYS A 57 -6.28 27.98 20.64
C LYS A 57 -5.82 26.54 20.81
N ALA A 58 -5.64 25.80 19.71
CA ALA A 58 -5.17 24.42 19.74
C ALA A 58 -3.63 24.35 19.80
N ASP A 59 -3.10 23.35 20.45
CA ASP A 59 -1.64 23.06 20.43
C ASP A 59 -1.18 22.56 19.07
N ASP A 60 -2.06 21.84 18.37
CA ASP A 60 -1.85 21.29 17.02
C ASP A 60 -3.20 21.03 16.34
N GLY A 61 -3.19 20.75 15.07
CA GLY A 61 -4.38 20.38 14.31
C GLY A 61 -4.29 20.80 12.86
N GLU A 62 -5.27 20.39 12.09
CA GLU A 62 -5.34 20.71 10.66
C GLU A 62 -6.78 20.74 10.15
N LEU A 63 -6.98 21.50 9.09
CA LEU A 63 -8.08 21.37 8.14
C LEU A 63 -7.57 20.50 6.99
N TYR A 64 -8.13 19.31 6.85
CA TYR A 64 -7.85 18.36 5.79
C TYR A 64 -8.97 18.41 4.76
N LEU A 65 -8.66 18.83 3.55
CA LEU A 65 -9.58 18.86 2.42
C LEU A 65 -9.28 17.69 1.49
N GLN A 66 -10.31 16.99 1.03
CA GLN A 66 -10.15 15.86 0.11
C GLN A 66 -11.22 15.85 -0.98
N TYR A 67 -10.79 15.58 -2.21
CA TYR A 67 -11.61 15.06 -3.28
C TYR A 67 -11.07 13.70 -3.70
N ARG A 68 -11.92 12.72 -3.90
CA ARG A 68 -11.54 11.37 -4.34
C ARG A 68 -12.49 10.90 -5.43
N ALA A 69 -11.92 10.43 -6.54
CA ALA A 69 -12.64 9.67 -7.57
C ALA A 69 -12.15 8.21 -7.51
N THR A 70 -13.06 7.29 -7.65
CA THR A 70 -12.78 5.85 -7.69
C THR A 70 -13.53 5.18 -8.81
N GLU A 71 -12.92 4.15 -9.41
CA GLU A 71 -13.61 3.26 -10.32
C GLU A 71 -13.26 1.81 -10.03
N SER A 72 -14.16 0.90 -10.35
CA SER A 72 -13.91 -0.53 -10.26
C SER A 72 -14.65 -1.30 -11.32
N PHE A 73 -14.02 -2.36 -11.84
CA PHE A 73 -14.56 -3.30 -12.81
C PHE A 73 -14.43 -4.71 -12.24
N GLY A 74 -15.54 -5.39 -12.10
CA GLY A 74 -15.61 -6.80 -11.75
C GLY A 74 -16.01 -7.62 -12.96
N PHE A 75 -15.10 -8.43 -13.48
CA PHE A 75 -15.35 -9.33 -14.60
C PHE A 75 -15.25 -10.77 -14.08
N ASP A 76 -16.30 -11.53 -14.26
CA ASP A 76 -16.38 -12.90 -13.74
C ASP A 76 -17.00 -13.79 -14.78
N ASP A 77 -16.33 -14.89 -15.04
CA ASP A 77 -16.77 -15.96 -15.92
C ASP A 77 -17.22 -15.46 -17.30
N GLY A 78 -16.36 -14.71 -17.98
CA GLY A 78 -16.60 -14.18 -19.31
C GLY A 78 -17.56 -12.99 -19.39
N ARG A 79 -17.97 -12.41 -18.24
CA ARG A 79 -18.95 -11.30 -18.21
C ARG A 79 -18.56 -10.19 -17.26
N LEU A 80 -18.78 -8.95 -17.70
CA LEU A 80 -18.74 -7.78 -16.81
C LEU A 80 -19.93 -7.88 -15.83
N LYS A 81 -19.64 -8.00 -14.53
CA LYS A 81 -20.64 -8.08 -13.46
C LYS A 81 -20.90 -6.72 -12.82
N THR A 82 -19.83 -5.97 -12.59
CA THR A 82 -19.88 -4.65 -11.97
C THR A 82 -18.99 -3.68 -12.73
N ALA A 83 -19.44 -2.44 -12.83
CA ALA A 83 -18.65 -1.32 -13.30
C ALA A 83 -19.13 -0.09 -12.53
N ASP A 84 -18.37 0.32 -11.54
CA ASP A 84 -18.72 1.39 -10.62
C ASP A 84 -17.78 2.57 -10.82
N TYR A 85 -18.34 3.76 -10.75
CA TYR A 85 -17.58 5.01 -10.65
C TYR A 85 -18.23 5.88 -9.58
N SER A 86 -17.43 6.38 -8.65
CA SER A 86 -17.93 7.27 -7.60
C SER A 86 -16.95 8.40 -7.33
N THR A 87 -17.50 9.51 -6.85
CA THR A 87 -16.72 10.64 -6.34
C THR A 87 -17.17 10.97 -4.94
N ASP A 88 -16.22 11.34 -4.10
CA ASP A 88 -16.44 11.80 -2.74
C ASP A 88 -15.59 13.04 -2.48
N ALA A 89 -16.14 14.01 -1.75
CA ALA A 89 -15.44 15.22 -1.38
C ALA A 89 -15.89 15.68 0.01
N GLY A 90 -14.97 16.27 0.75
CA GLY A 90 -15.29 16.77 2.08
C GLY A 90 -14.06 17.32 2.80
N PHE A 91 -14.27 17.68 4.04
CA PHE A 91 -13.21 18.10 4.93
C PHE A 91 -13.31 17.42 6.30
N GLY A 92 -12.14 17.25 6.94
CA GLY A 92 -12.00 16.96 8.36
C GLY A 92 -11.26 18.11 9.04
N LEU A 93 -11.80 18.61 10.14
CA LEU A 93 -11.16 19.59 11.00
C LEU A 93 -10.81 18.91 12.32
N ARG A 94 -9.51 18.86 12.63
CA ARG A 94 -9.00 18.32 13.89
C ARG A 94 -8.35 19.42 14.70
N ALA A 95 -8.65 19.47 16.00
CA ALA A 95 -7.98 20.31 16.98
C ALA A 95 -7.44 19.45 18.12
N VAL A 96 -6.21 19.71 18.54
CA VAL A 96 -5.52 18.96 19.58
C VAL A 96 -5.17 19.92 20.73
N SER A 97 -5.51 19.55 21.97
CA SER A 97 -5.16 20.27 23.19
C SER A 97 -4.67 19.27 24.24
N GLY A 98 -3.39 19.32 24.61
CA GLY A 98 -2.76 18.29 25.42
C GLY A 98 -2.83 16.92 24.75
N GLU A 99 -3.52 15.99 25.40
CA GLU A 99 -3.82 14.65 24.86
C GLU A 99 -5.20 14.56 24.19
N MET A 100 -6.04 15.58 24.41
CA MET A 100 -7.39 15.58 23.86
C MET A 100 -7.38 15.93 22.39
N THR A 101 -8.18 15.20 21.61
CA THR A 101 -8.40 15.45 20.20
C THR A 101 -9.89 15.64 19.94
N GLY A 102 -10.25 16.81 19.41
CA GLY A 102 -11.55 17.06 18.82
C GLY A 102 -11.50 16.86 17.32
N PHE A 103 -12.54 16.28 16.76
CA PHE A 103 -12.64 16.03 15.33
C PHE A 103 -14.07 16.26 14.83
N ALA A 104 -14.19 17.04 13.76
CA ALA A 104 -15.46 17.27 13.08
C ALA A 104 -15.24 17.20 11.56
N HIS A 105 -16.19 16.65 10.83
CA HIS A 105 -16.09 16.51 9.38
C HIS A 105 -17.42 16.78 8.68
N ALA A 106 -17.36 17.09 7.39
CA ALA A 106 -18.54 17.19 6.52
C ALA A 106 -18.18 16.94 5.05
N SER A 107 -19.14 16.47 4.27
CA SER A 107 -19.04 16.38 2.81
C SER A 107 -19.34 17.72 2.10
N ASP A 108 -19.91 18.69 2.82
CA ASP A 108 -20.12 20.05 2.31
C ASP A 108 -18.85 20.88 2.49
N VAL A 109 -18.09 21.06 1.39
CA VAL A 109 -16.86 21.88 1.39
C VAL A 109 -17.27 23.36 1.21
N SER A 110 -17.70 23.96 2.30
CA SER A 110 -18.11 25.37 2.34
C SER A 110 -17.61 26.09 3.58
N ALA A 111 -17.44 27.41 3.47
CA ALA A 111 -17.06 28.26 4.61
C ALA A 111 -18.04 28.13 5.79
N GLY A 112 -19.34 27.96 5.49
CA GLY A 112 -20.38 27.77 6.51
C GLY A 112 -20.22 26.44 7.27
N ALA A 113 -19.91 25.36 6.57
CA ALA A 113 -19.70 24.05 7.19
C ALA A 113 -18.43 24.03 8.05
N ILE A 114 -17.34 24.65 7.58
CA ILE A 114 -16.08 24.75 8.35
C ILE A 114 -16.29 25.56 9.64
N ARG A 115 -17.05 26.67 9.59
CA ARG A 115 -17.39 27.44 10.81
C ARG A 115 -18.18 26.63 11.83
N ARG A 116 -19.20 25.87 11.38
CA ARG A 116 -19.97 24.98 12.27
C ARG A 116 -19.09 23.90 12.91
N ALA A 117 -18.17 23.32 12.13
CA ALA A 117 -17.19 22.37 12.64
C ALA A 117 -16.29 23.02 13.70
N ALA A 118 -15.79 24.24 13.45
CA ALA A 118 -14.98 25.01 14.40
C ALA A 118 -15.74 25.32 15.70
N GLU A 119 -17.02 25.69 15.62
CA GLU A 119 -17.86 25.92 16.80
C GLU A 119 -17.98 24.64 17.65
N THR A 120 -18.10 23.49 17.04
CA THR A 120 -18.12 22.18 17.72
C THR A 120 -16.81 21.91 18.47
N LEU A 121 -15.68 22.28 17.89
CA LEU A 121 -14.34 22.08 18.47
C LEU A 121 -13.97 23.15 19.50
N ALA A 122 -14.61 24.30 19.51
CA ALA A 122 -14.36 25.40 20.48
C ALA A 122 -14.63 25.01 21.93
N LEU A 123 -15.22 23.84 22.19
CA LEU A 123 -15.43 23.29 23.54
C LEU A 123 -14.16 22.69 24.15
N LEU A 124 -13.05 22.58 23.40
CA LEU A 124 -11.75 22.13 23.91
C LEU A 124 -11.06 23.29 24.65
N ASP A 125 -10.66 23.05 25.90
CA ASP A 125 -9.89 24.02 26.68
C ASP A 125 -8.44 24.13 26.15
N PRO A 126 -7.92 25.34 25.90
CA PRO A 126 -6.58 25.52 25.37
C PRO A 126 -5.52 25.19 26.45
N ALA A 127 -4.54 24.35 26.09
CA ALA A 127 -3.47 23.95 26.99
C ALA A 127 -2.18 24.77 26.85
N SER A 128 -1.87 25.34 25.70
CA SER A 128 -0.70 26.21 25.49
C SER A 128 -0.77 27.00 24.19
N GLN A 129 0.16 27.96 24.01
CA GLN A 129 0.31 28.70 22.75
C GLN A 129 1.28 27.97 21.83
N ALA A 130 0.86 27.71 20.59
CA ALA A 130 1.71 27.13 19.57
C ALA A 130 2.76 28.12 19.07
N PRO A 131 4.02 27.71 18.83
CA PRO A 131 5.01 28.51 18.15
C PRO A 131 4.63 28.72 16.69
N ALA A 132 4.72 29.95 16.23
CA ALA A 132 4.42 30.34 14.87
C ALA A 132 5.63 30.20 13.95
N GLY A 133 5.41 29.73 12.78
CA GLY A 133 6.32 29.80 11.63
C GLY A 133 5.98 28.75 10.57
N PRO A 134 5.60 29.14 9.35
CA PRO A 134 5.33 28.15 8.32
C PRO A 134 6.66 27.53 7.87
N PRO A 135 6.82 26.20 7.91
CA PRO A 135 7.92 25.53 7.22
C PRO A 135 7.75 25.70 5.71
N PRO A 136 8.84 25.64 4.92
CA PRO A 136 8.77 25.75 3.47
C PRO A 136 7.92 24.61 2.88
N ARG A 137 7.22 24.90 1.78
CA ARG A 137 6.50 23.89 0.99
C ARG A 137 7.45 22.73 0.64
N THR A 138 7.10 21.52 1.05
CA THR A 138 7.86 20.31 0.75
C THR A 138 6.97 19.35 -0.03
N ASN A 139 6.65 19.67 -1.29
CA ASN A 139 6.07 18.68 -2.19
C ASN A 139 7.22 17.87 -2.81
N ARG A 140 7.39 16.66 -2.35
CA ARG A 140 8.23 15.67 -3.00
C ARG A 140 7.36 14.93 -4.00
N HIS A 141 7.64 15.07 -5.30
CA HIS A 141 6.90 14.35 -6.33
C HIS A 141 7.38 12.89 -6.38
N LEU A 142 6.64 11.99 -5.74
CA LEU A 142 6.89 10.55 -5.82
C LEU A 142 6.18 9.88 -6.99
N TYR A 143 5.11 10.47 -7.50
CA TYR A 143 4.26 9.89 -8.53
C TYR A 143 3.67 10.97 -9.43
N ASP A 144 3.19 10.56 -10.62
CA ASP A 144 2.52 11.44 -11.56
C ASP A 144 1.18 11.93 -10.96
N GLU A 145 0.90 13.21 -11.13
CA GLU A 145 -0.32 13.87 -10.66
C GLU A 145 -1.53 13.70 -11.59
N ALA A 146 -1.33 13.10 -12.78
CA ALA A 146 -2.40 12.86 -13.72
C ALA A 146 -3.47 11.93 -13.12
N ASN A 147 -4.72 12.12 -13.56
CA ASN A 147 -5.80 11.25 -13.15
C ASN A 147 -5.75 9.94 -13.96
N PRO A 148 -5.41 8.79 -13.37
CA PRO A 148 -5.32 7.53 -14.08
C PRO A 148 -6.67 7.09 -14.66
N LEU A 149 -7.79 7.53 -14.05
CA LEU A 149 -9.13 7.11 -14.44
C LEU A 149 -9.54 7.66 -15.82
N ASP A 150 -9.03 8.84 -16.18
CA ASP A 150 -9.39 9.53 -17.43
C ASP A 150 -8.48 9.13 -18.61
N LEU A 151 -7.30 8.56 -18.37
CA LEU A 151 -6.30 8.28 -19.40
C LEU A 151 -6.70 7.13 -20.32
N ILE A 152 -7.42 6.13 -19.81
CA ILE A 152 -7.81 4.94 -20.57
C ILE A 152 -9.33 4.87 -20.66
N PRO A 153 -9.91 4.81 -21.88
CA PRO A 153 -11.36 4.72 -22.06
C PRO A 153 -11.96 3.47 -21.42
N PHE A 154 -13.18 3.58 -20.90
CA PHE A 154 -13.97 2.49 -20.30
C PHE A 154 -13.92 1.19 -21.12
N ALA A 155 -14.18 1.27 -22.42
CA ALA A 155 -14.19 0.10 -23.30
C ALA A 155 -12.85 -0.65 -23.31
N LYS A 156 -11.72 0.07 -23.20
CA LYS A 156 -10.39 -0.54 -23.13
C LYS A 156 -10.13 -1.25 -21.82
N LYS A 157 -10.65 -0.72 -20.70
CA LYS A 157 -10.56 -1.37 -19.39
C LYS A 157 -11.35 -2.68 -19.37
N VAL A 158 -12.55 -2.69 -19.95
CA VAL A 158 -13.34 -3.93 -20.12
C VAL A 158 -12.64 -4.90 -21.08
N GLU A 159 -12.08 -4.42 -22.19
CA GLU A 159 -11.29 -5.26 -23.13
C GLU A 159 -10.09 -5.93 -22.44
N LEU A 160 -9.39 -5.24 -21.53
CA LEU A 160 -8.33 -5.84 -20.75
C LEU A 160 -8.86 -7.01 -19.91
N CYS A 161 -9.94 -6.82 -19.16
CA CYS A 161 -10.53 -7.89 -18.35
C CYS A 161 -10.92 -9.11 -19.20
N GLN A 162 -11.50 -8.88 -20.39
CA GLN A 162 -11.83 -9.95 -21.33
C GLN A 162 -10.61 -10.70 -21.86
N LYS A 163 -9.53 -9.97 -22.17
CA LYS A 163 -8.26 -10.55 -22.60
C LYS A 163 -7.63 -11.44 -21.52
N VAL A 164 -7.64 -10.96 -20.28
CA VAL A 164 -7.12 -11.70 -19.13
C VAL A 164 -7.92 -12.98 -18.89
N ASP A 165 -9.26 -12.91 -18.88
CA ASP A 165 -10.14 -14.09 -18.75
C ASP A 165 -9.88 -15.12 -19.87
N ALA A 166 -9.89 -14.69 -21.13
CA ALA A 166 -9.66 -15.58 -22.27
C ALA A 166 -8.26 -16.22 -22.22
N ALA A 167 -7.23 -15.44 -21.90
CA ALA A 167 -5.87 -15.95 -21.78
C ALA A 167 -5.71 -16.95 -20.63
N ALA A 168 -6.32 -16.69 -19.48
CA ALA A 168 -6.29 -17.61 -18.33
C ALA A 168 -6.92 -18.97 -18.68
N ARG A 169 -8.09 -18.96 -19.33
CA ARG A 169 -8.77 -20.20 -19.79
C ARG A 169 -7.96 -20.97 -20.82
N ALA A 170 -7.21 -20.28 -21.66
CA ALA A 170 -6.38 -20.92 -22.68
C ALA A 170 -5.10 -21.57 -22.11
N ARG A 171 -4.68 -21.25 -20.86
CA ARG A 171 -3.47 -21.78 -20.22
C ARG A 171 -3.60 -23.25 -19.83
N ASP A 172 -4.77 -23.63 -19.29
CA ASP A 172 -4.96 -25.00 -18.78
C ASP A 172 -6.44 -25.41 -18.89
N PRO A 173 -6.74 -26.60 -19.42
CA PRO A 173 -8.13 -27.08 -19.59
C PRO A 173 -8.88 -27.31 -18.27
N ARG A 174 -8.19 -27.37 -17.12
CA ARG A 174 -8.79 -27.50 -15.79
C ARG A 174 -9.34 -26.17 -15.26
N VAL A 175 -9.07 -25.04 -15.90
CA VAL A 175 -9.62 -23.75 -15.50
C VAL A 175 -11.13 -23.74 -15.72
N VAL A 176 -11.89 -23.68 -14.63
CA VAL A 176 -13.38 -23.67 -14.66
C VAL A 176 -13.98 -22.31 -14.39
N GLN A 177 -13.27 -21.45 -13.65
CA GLN A 177 -13.70 -20.07 -13.40
C GLN A 177 -12.52 -19.11 -13.39
N VAL A 178 -12.76 -17.92 -13.92
CA VAL A 178 -11.79 -16.80 -13.88
C VAL A 178 -12.52 -15.54 -13.44
N SER A 179 -11.98 -14.88 -12.41
CA SER A 179 -12.45 -13.58 -11.97
C SER A 179 -11.32 -12.55 -12.12
N VAL A 180 -11.62 -11.41 -12.75
CA VAL A 180 -10.69 -10.31 -12.96
C VAL A 180 -11.29 -9.05 -12.35
N ALA A 181 -10.55 -8.36 -11.49
CA ALA A 181 -10.95 -7.08 -10.96
C ALA A 181 -9.90 -6.02 -11.29
N LEU A 182 -10.33 -4.95 -11.95
CA LEU A 182 -9.52 -3.76 -12.22
C LEU A 182 -10.10 -2.61 -11.41
N ALA A 183 -9.27 -1.90 -10.66
CA ALA A 183 -9.71 -0.79 -9.84
C ALA A 183 -8.70 0.35 -9.87
N GLY A 184 -9.20 1.58 -9.74
CA GLY A 184 -8.38 2.76 -9.62
C GLY A 184 -8.99 3.81 -8.72
N SER A 185 -8.15 4.67 -8.19
CA SER A 185 -8.54 5.88 -7.49
C SER A 185 -7.57 7.02 -7.77
N TRP A 186 -8.11 8.22 -7.66
CA TRP A 186 -7.36 9.45 -7.74
C TRP A 186 -7.86 10.40 -6.65
N SER A 187 -6.95 10.88 -5.80
CA SER A 187 -7.31 11.77 -4.70
C SER A 187 -6.50 13.06 -4.79
N VAL A 188 -7.18 14.18 -4.60
CA VAL A 188 -6.56 15.50 -4.37
C VAL A 188 -6.74 15.83 -2.91
N VAL A 189 -5.65 16.12 -2.23
CA VAL A 189 -5.62 16.42 -0.79
C VAL A 189 -4.96 17.77 -0.59
N GLU A 190 -5.54 18.60 0.28
CA GLU A 190 -4.89 19.80 0.79
C GLU A 190 -5.02 19.86 2.31
N ILE A 191 -3.92 20.16 2.98
CA ILE A 191 -3.79 20.17 4.42
C ILE A 191 -3.35 21.56 4.85
N VAL A 192 -4.20 22.22 5.66
CA VAL A 192 -3.91 23.52 6.28
C VAL A 192 -3.75 23.31 7.76
N ARG A 193 -2.54 23.46 8.28
CA ARG A 193 -2.23 23.23 9.70
C ARG A 193 -2.42 24.46 10.57
N ALA A 194 -2.50 24.24 11.87
CA ALA A 194 -2.61 25.31 12.89
C ALA A 194 -1.46 26.32 12.82
N ASP A 195 -0.23 25.87 12.49
CA ASP A 195 0.97 26.70 12.31
C ASP A 195 1.00 27.47 10.99
N GLY A 196 -0.03 27.37 10.16
CA GLY A 196 -0.16 28.02 8.86
C GLY A 196 0.55 27.28 7.71
N PHE A 197 1.09 26.08 7.97
CA PHE A 197 1.65 25.25 6.92
C PHE A 197 0.56 24.79 5.95
N LEU A 198 0.86 24.84 4.67
CA LEU A 198 -0.01 24.38 3.58
C LEU A 198 0.71 23.31 2.77
N ALA A 199 0.10 22.14 2.63
CA ALA A 199 0.59 21.08 1.79
C ALA A 199 -0.52 20.55 0.86
N THR A 200 -0.14 20.18 -0.35
CA THR A 200 -1.03 19.55 -1.34
C THR A 200 -0.39 18.27 -1.82
N ASP A 201 -1.18 17.21 -1.97
CA ASP A 201 -0.73 15.94 -2.54
C ASP A 201 -1.81 15.38 -3.48
N ILE A 202 -1.38 14.81 -4.61
CA ILE A 202 -2.26 14.25 -5.63
C ILE A 202 -1.88 12.79 -5.78
N ARG A 203 -2.80 11.89 -5.44
CA ARG A 203 -2.52 10.49 -5.14
C ARG A 203 -3.22 9.56 -6.11
N PRO A 204 -2.55 9.09 -7.18
CA PRO A 204 -3.05 7.99 -7.99
C PRO A 204 -2.93 6.67 -7.22
N LEU A 205 -3.77 5.71 -7.55
CA LEU A 205 -3.65 4.34 -7.09
C LEU A 205 -4.41 3.43 -8.04
N VAL A 206 -3.75 2.38 -8.56
CA VAL A 206 -4.36 1.42 -9.46
C VAL A 206 -4.09 0.00 -9.00
N ARG A 207 -4.97 -0.95 -9.42
CA ARG A 207 -4.84 -2.36 -9.05
C ARG A 207 -5.52 -3.26 -10.08
N LEU A 208 -4.86 -4.38 -10.40
CA LEU A 208 -5.41 -5.51 -11.15
C LEU A 208 -5.33 -6.75 -10.26
N ASN A 209 -6.43 -7.50 -10.18
CA ASN A 209 -6.48 -8.78 -9.48
C ASN A 209 -6.95 -9.86 -10.44
N VAL A 210 -6.35 -11.03 -10.35
CA VAL A 210 -6.73 -12.24 -11.09
C VAL A 210 -6.94 -13.37 -10.10
N SER A 211 -8.09 -14.02 -10.16
CA SER A 211 -8.40 -15.24 -9.42
C SER A 211 -8.81 -16.32 -10.39
N ILE A 212 -8.25 -17.51 -10.22
CA ILE A 212 -8.49 -18.66 -11.09
C ILE A 212 -8.91 -19.84 -10.23
N VAL A 213 -10.00 -20.51 -10.62
CA VAL A 213 -10.42 -21.78 -10.04
C VAL A 213 -10.15 -22.88 -11.05
N VAL A 214 -9.47 -23.92 -10.59
CA VAL A 214 -9.22 -25.14 -11.36
C VAL A 214 -10.01 -26.31 -10.76
N GLU A 215 -10.41 -27.26 -11.62
CA GLU A 215 -11.09 -28.48 -11.19
C GLU A 215 -10.46 -29.71 -11.84
N GLU A 216 -10.22 -30.75 -11.06
CA GLU A 216 -9.77 -32.05 -11.52
C GLU A 216 -10.34 -33.14 -10.61
N ASN A 217 -11.01 -34.15 -11.20
CA ASN A 217 -11.62 -35.27 -10.46
C ASN A 217 -12.57 -34.87 -9.33
N GLY A 218 -13.34 -33.79 -9.53
CA GLY A 218 -14.28 -33.24 -8.54
C GLY A 218 -13.65 -32.40 -7.43
N ARG A 219 -12.33 -32.26 -7.38
CA ARG A 219 -11.62 -31.36 -6.47
C ARG A 219 -11.49 -30.00 -7.13
N ARG A 220 -11.83 -28.94 -6.39
CA ARG A 220 -11.67 -27.54 -6.81
C ARG A 220 -10.70 -26.83 -5.92
N GLU A 221 -9.78 -26.09 -6.51
CA GLU A 221 -8.85 -25.23 -5.80
C GLU A 221 -8.71 -23.89 -6.52
N SER A 222 -8.36 -22.87 -5.76
CA SER A 222 -8.21 -21.50 -6.31
C SER A 222 -6.80 -20.96 -6.09
N GLY A 223 -6.41 -20.08 -6.98
CA GLY A 223 -5.23 -19.24 -6.81
C GLY A 223 -5.56 -17.79 -7.12
N TYR A 224 -4.78 -16.91 -6.57
CA TYR A 224 -4.99 -15.48 -6.63
C TYR A 224 -3.67 -14.74 -6.77
N PHE A 225 -3.65 -13.72 -7.62
CA PHE A 225 -2.53 -12.79 -7.71
C PHE A 225 -3.02 -11.38 -8.01
N GLY A 226 -2.36 -10.39 -7.44
CA GLY A 226 -2.69 -8.99 -7.64
C GLY A 226 -1.46 -8.13 -7.87
N LEU A 227 -1.65 -7.10 -8.68
CA LEU A 227 -0.66 -6.07 -9.03
C LEU A 227 -1.24 -4.70 -8.75
N GLY A 228 -0.44 -3.77 -8.27
CA GLY A 228 -0.90 -2.41 -8.06
C GLY A 228 0.17 -1.47 -7.52
N GLY A 229 -0.16 -0.19 -7.48
CA GLY A 229 0.74 0.84 -6.97
C GLY A 229 0.25 2.24 -7.27
N ARG A 230 1.04 3.24 -6.91
CA ARG A 230 0.77 4.66 -7.19
C ARG A 230 1.41 5.07 -8.51
N TYR A 231 0.85 4.53 -9.58
CA TYR A 231 1.23 4.78 -10.97
C TYR A 231 -0.01 4.76 -11.87
N MET A 232 0.17 4.93 -13.18
CA MET A 232 -0.91 4.97 -14.13
C MET A 232 -1.33 3.55 -14.56
N TYR A 233 -2.52 3.41 -15.15
CA TYR A 233 -3.03 2.11 -15.63
C TYR A 233 -2.20 1.48 -16.75
N ASP A 234 -1.51 2.28 -17.57
CA ASP A 234 -0.73 1.79 -18.71
C ASP A 234 0.19 0.63 -18.35
N HIS A 235 0.83 0.69 -17.18
CA HIS A 235 1.65 -0.40 -16.67
C HIS A 235 0.87 -1.72 -16.51
N LEU A 236 -0.37 -1.67 -16.01
CA LEU A 236 -1.23 -2.87 -15.87
C LEU A 236 -1.75 -3.39 -17.22
N PHE A 237 -1.74 -2.56 -18.27
CA PHE A 237 -2.11 -2.94 -19.63
C PHE A 237 -0.99 -3.64 -20.40
N GLU A 238 0.25 -3.60 -19.91
CA GLU A 238 1.35 -4.32 -20.51
C GLU A 238 1.13 -5.83 -20.47
N PRO A 239 1.24 -6.54 -21.62
CA PRO A 239 1.03 -7.99 -21.68
C PRO A 239 1.87 -8.78 -20.68
N ALA A 240 3.10 -8.36 -20.43
CA ALA A 240 3.97 -9.02 -19.46
C ALA A 240 3.39 -9.05 -18.04
N GLN A 241 2.72 -7.95 -17.61
CA GLN A 241 2.19 -7.82 -16.25
C GLN A 241 0.96 -8.70 -16.02
N TRP A 242 -0.06 -8.58 -16.87
CA TRP A 242 -1.27 -9.37 -16.67
C TRP A 242 -1.08 -10.86 -17.00
N ASN A 243 -0.13 -11.23 -17.92
CA ASN A 243 0.26 -12.64 -18.11
C ASN A 243 0.92 -13.20 -16.84
N ARG A 244 1.83 -12.44 -16.22
CA ARG A 244 2.42 -12.84 -14.93
C ARG A 244 1.35 -13.06 -13.87
N ALA A 245 0.36 -12.18 -13.80
CA ALA A 245 -0.74 -12.35 -12.84
C ALA A 245 -1.56 -13.63 -13.10
N ILE A 246 -1.80 -13.99 -14.36
CA ILE A 246 -2.43 -15.25 -14.73
C ILE A 246 -1.56 -16.44 -14.32
N ASP A 247 -0.27 -16.42 -14.68
CA ASP A 247 0.64 -17.53 -14.46
C ASP A 247 0.82 -17.81 -12.95
N GLU A 248 0.95 -16.78 -12.12
CA GLU A 248 1.05 -16.90 -10.66
C GLU A 248 -0.25 -17.42 -10.03
N ALA A 249 -1.41 -16.86 -10.40
CA ALA A 249 -2.69 -17.32 -9.90
C ALA A 249 -2.99 -18.78 -10.32
N LEU A 250 -2.72 -19.13 -11.57
CA LEU A 250 -2.90 -20.48 -12.08
C LEU A 250 -1.96 -21.48 -11.38
N ASN A 251 -0.67 -21.13 -11.27
CA ASN A 251 0.30 -22.00 -10.60
C ASN A 251 -0.12 -22.30 -9.15
N GLN A 252 -0.55 -21.27 -8.40
CA GLN A 252 -1.04 -21.46 -7.02
C GLN A 252 -2.24 -22.41 -6.97
N ALA A 253 -3.22 -22.27 -7.88
CA ALA A 253 -4.38 -23.16 -7.97
C ALA A 253 -3.97 -24.60 -8.28
N LEU A 254 -3.06 -24.81 -9.24
CA LEU A 254 -2.58 -26.14 -9.64
C LEU A 254 -1.73 -26.81 -8.56
N VAL A 255 -0.94 -26.05 -7.81
CA VAL A 255 -0.16 -26.53 -6.67
C VAL A 255 -1.12 -27.02 -5.57
N ASN A 256 -2.15 -26.23 -5.24
CA ASN A 256 -3.14 -26.58 -4.23
C ASN A 256 -3.99 -27.79 -4.63
N LEU A 257 -4.23 -27.99 -5.92
CA LEU A 257 -4.96 -29.15 -6.44
C LEU A 257 -4.28 -30.49 -6.11
N ARG A 258 -2.94 -30.47 -6.01
CA ARG A 258 -2.11 -31.65 -5.67
C ARG A 258 -1.71 -31.70 -4.20
N ALA A 259 -1.98 -30.63 -3.44
CA ALA A 259 -1.54 -30.52 -2.07
C ALA A 259 -2.16 -31.57 -1.17
N VAL A 260 -1.35 -32.09 -0.26
CA VAL A 260 -1.75 -32.95 0.84
C VAL A 260 -2.06 -32.11 2.09
N ASP A 261 -2.67 -32.70 3.11
CA ASP A 261 -2.97 -31.99 4.36
C ASP A 261 -1.69 -31.63 5.10
N ALA A 262 -1.69 -30.42 5.68
CA ALA A 262 -0.55 -29.90 6.43
C ALA A 262 -0.39 -30.61 7.77
N PRO A 263 0.84 -30.95 8.19
CA PRO A 263 1.10 -31.49 9.51
C PRO A 263 0.90 -30.44 10.60
N ALA A 264 0.52 -30.85 11.81
CA ALA A 264 0.50 -30.01 12.99
C ALA A 264 1.74 -30.26 13.85
N GLY A 265 2.28 -29.19 14.47
CA GLY A 265 3.43 -29.30 15.36
C GLY A 265 4.34 -28.08 15.35
N GLU A 266 5.51 -28.21 15.93
CA GLU A 266 6.56 -27.18 15.88
C GLU A 266 7.57 -27.54 14.79
N PHE A 267 7.82 -26.60 13.87
CA PHE A 267 8.68 -26.79 12.71
C PHE A 267 9.68 -25.66 12.54
N THR A 268 10.79 -25.96 11.89
CA THR A 268 11.60 -24.93 11.22
C THR A 268 10.85 -24.47 9.98
N VAL A 269 10.63 -23.18 9.84
CA VAL A 269 9.88 -22.59 8.72
C VAL A 269 10.78 -21.71 7.89
N LEU A 270 10.83 -21.97 6.60
CA LEU A 270 11.39 -21.07 5.60
C LEU A 270 10.25 -20.21 5.07
N LEU A 271 10.31 -18.90 5.24
CA LEU A 271 9.34 -17.94 4.70
C LEU A 271 9.86 -17.41 3.37
N GLY A 272 9.00 -17.33 2.36
CA GLY A 272 9.36 -16.74 1.07
C GLY A 272 9.57 -15.23 1.12
N PRO A 273 10.16 -14.63 0.07
CA PRO A 273 10.33 -13.18 -0.04
C PRO A 273 9.01 -12.48 -0.42
N GLY A 274 8.94 -11.16 -0.23
CA GLY A 274 7.83 -10.31 -0.66
C GLY A 274 6.60 -10.39 0.23
N TRP A 275 5.47 -10.87 -0.31
CA TRP A 275 4.17 -10.89 0.38
C TRP A 275 4.17 -11.57 1.75
N PRO A 276 4.92 -12.64 2.03
CA PRO A 276 5.06 -13.17 3.39
C PRO A 276 5.50 -12.16 4.45
N GLY A 277 6.04 -11.01 4.07
CA GLY A 277 6.25 -9.85 4.95
C GLY A 277 4.99 -9.32 5.62
N VAL A 278 3.79 -9.80 5.26
CA VAL A 278 2.56 -9.55 6.02
C VAL A 278 2.68 -10.07 7.46
N LEU A 279 3.44 -11.13 7.70
CA LEU A 279 3.76 -11.57 9.06
C LEU A 279 4.49 -10.48 9.84
N LEU A 280 5.46 -9.82 9.20
CA LEU A 280 6.18 -8.70 9.80
C LEU A 280 5.25 -7.50 10.05
N HIS A 281 4.35 -7.20 9.12
CA HIS A 281 3.35 -6.14 9.27
C HIS A 281 2.49 -6.33 10.52
N GLU A 282 1.94 -7.52 10.67
CA GLU A 282 1.06 -7.84 11.80
C GLU A 282 1.85 -8.06 13.10
N ALA A 283 2.88 -8.91 13.06
CA ALA A 283 3.61 -9.32 14.25
C ALA A 283 4.44 -8.20 14.89
N VAL A 284 4.88 -7.23 14.09
CA VAL A 284 5.82 -6.17 14.50
C VAL A 284 5.29 -4.79 14.17
N GLY A 285 4.83 -4.57 12.95
CA GLY A 285 4.47 -3.26 12.44
C GLY A 285 3.41 -2.56 13.31
N HIS A 286 2.26 -3.20 13.54
CA HIS A 286 1.23 -2.65 14.44
C HIS A 286 1.73 -2.48 15.87
N GLY A 287 2.59 -3.38 16.34
CA GLY A 287 3.23 -3.27 17.66
C GLY A 287 4.15 -2.06 17.80
N LEU A 288 4.66 -1.51 16.70
CA LEU A 288 5.58 -0.36 16.67
C LEU A 288 4.90 0.97 16.28
N GLU A 289 3.57 1.03 16.27
CA GLU A 289 2.84 2.29 16.12
C GLU A 289 2.87 3.10 17.42
N GLY A 290 3.10 4.40 17.30
CA GLY A 290 3.42 5.30 18.42
C GLY A 290 2.33 5.43 19.47
N ASP A 291 1.06 5.40 19.07
CA ASP A 291 -0.07 5.54 19.99
C ASP A 291 -0.21 4.36 20.96
N PHE A 292 0.03 3.12 20.51
CA PHE A 292 0.04 1.96 21.40
C PHE A 292 1.25 1.99 22.33
N ASN A 293 2.42 2.40 21.83
CA ASN A 293 3.64 2.46 22.61
C ASN A 293 3.61 3.58 23.66
N ARG A 294 3.08 4.76 23.32
CA ARG A 294 2.86 5.85 24.28
C ARG A 294 1.91 5.45 25.41
N LYS A 295 0.84 4.74 25.07
CA LYS A 295 -0.16 4.26 26.06
C LYS A 295 0.29 3.04 26.85
N GLY A 296 1.45 2.46 26.54
CA GLY A 296 1.96 1.26 27.22
C GLY A 296 1.17 -0.01 26.90
N THR A 297 0.46 -0.05 25.75
CA THR A 297 -0.42 -1.16 25.38
C THR A 297 0.17 -2.09 24.31
N SER A 298 1.39 -1.84 23.85
CA SER A 298 2.12 -2.72 22.95
C SER A 298 3.13 -3.60 23.69
N ALA A 299 3.39 -4.80 23.19
CA ALA A 299 4.47 -5.68 23.62
C ALA A 299 5.88 -5.05 23.48
N PHE A 300 6.02 -3.97 22.70
CA PHE A 300 7.26 -3.23 22.48
C PHE A 300 7.37 -1.95 23.29
N SER A 301 6.38 -1.62 24.13
CA SER A 301 6.36 -0.37 24.90
C SER A 301 7.53 -0.29 25.87
N GLY A 302 8.25 0.85 25.83
CA GLY A 302 9.39 1.12 26.73
C GLY A 302 10.68 0.37 26.41
N ARG A 303 10.75 -0.37 25.28
CA ARG A 303 11.88 -1.25 24.96
C ARG A 303 12.88 -0.65 23.96
N ILE A 304 12.85 0.65 23.72
CA ILE A 304 13.83 1.33 22.85
C ILE A 304 15.25 1.09 23.43
N GLY A 305 16.17 0.66 22.55
CA GLY A 305 17.56 0.28 22.91
C GLY A 305 17.72 -1.18 23.33
N GLU A 306 16.63 -1.93 23.52
CA GLU A 306 16.68 -3.35 23.82
C GLU A 306 16.76 -4.22 22.57
N ARG A 307 17.29 -5.42 22.72
CA ARG A 307 17.24 -6.44 21.69
C ARG A 307 15.83 -7.06 21.63
N VAL A 308 15.18 -6.91 20.49
CA VAL A 308 13.82 -7.43 20.23
C VAL A 308 13.77 -8.43 19.06
N ALA A 309 14.91 -8.62 18.39
CA ALA A 309 15.05 -9.54 17.25
C ALA A 309 16.46 -10.15 17.22
N ALA A 310 16.65 -11.18 16.41
CA ALA A 310 17.96 -11.79 16.19
C ALA A 310 18.95 -10.78 15.57
N PRO A 311 20.27 -10.96 15.78
CA PRO A 311 21.29 -10.19 15.06
C PRO A 311 21.08 -10.26 13.54
N GLY A 312 21.35 -9.14 12.84
CA GLY A 312 21.13 -9.00 11.40
C GLY A 312 19.71 -8.58 11.01
N VAL A 313 18.71 -8.74 11.88
CA VAL A 313 17.33 -8.31 11.60
C VAL A 313 17.26 -6.79 11.65
N THR A 314 16.98 -6.17 10.49
CA THR A 314 16.74 -4.73 10.35
C THR A 314 15.40 -4.50 9.69
N VAL A 315 14.49 -3.79 10.37
CA VAL A 315 13.12 -3.51 9.95
C VAL A 315 12.94 -2.01 9.81
N VAL A 316 12.37 -1.61 8.68
CA VAL A 316 12.09 -0.20 8.35
C VAL A 316 10.66 -0.03 7.88
N ASP A 317 10.14 1.20 8.02
CA ASP A 317 8.94 1.67 7.32
C ASP A 317 9.35 2.82 6.39
N ASP A 318 9.10 2.71 5.09
CA ASP A 318 9.51 3.71 4.10
C ASP A 318 8.32 4.22 3.28
N GLY A 319 7.83 5.40 3.66
CA GLY A 319 6.74 6.09 2.95
C GLY A 319 7.19 6.74 1.64
N ALA A 320 8.48 6.84 1.37
CA ALA A 320 9.04 7.46 0.18
C ALA A 320 9.52 6.44 -0.88
N MET A 321 9.20 5.16 -0.68
CA MET A 321 9.67 4.09 -1.56
C MET A 321 9.09 4.21 -2.97
N GLU A 322 9.97 4.23 -3.97
CA GLU A 322 9.60 4.23 -5.38
C GLU A 322 9.27 2.82 -5.90
N SER A 323 8.40 2.77 -6.88
CA SER A 323 8.12 1.54 -7.64
C SER A 323 9.18 1.34 -8.73
N PRO A 324 9.64 0.11 -9.02
CA PRO A 324 10.56 -0.18 -10.12
C PRO A 324 10.03 0.24 -11.50
N VAL A 325 8.74 0.44 -11.63
CA VAL A 325 8.07 0.84 -12.88
C VAL A 325 7.78 2.34 -12.96
N GLY A 326 8.35 3.11 -12.04
CA GLY A 326 8.04 4.52 -11.84
C GLY A 326 6.84 4.73 -10.91
N GLY A 327 6.73 5.92 -10.34
CA GLY A 327 5.75 6.21 -9.30
C GLY A 327 6.08 5.57 -7.95
N GLY A 328 5.09 5.46 -7.08
CA GLY A 328 5.26 4.94 -5.72
C GLY A 328 4.78 3.50 -5.55
N ARG A 329 5.32 2.81 -4.55
CA ARG A 329 4.71 1.60 -4.03
C ARG A 329 3.31 1.91 -3.47
N ARG A 330 2.51 0.89 -3.20
CA ARG A 330 1.12 1.06 -2.75
C ARG A 330 0.99 1.89 -1.48
N GLY A 331 1.87 1.69 -0.50
CA GLY A 331 1.90 2.43 0.76
C GLY A 331 2.54 3.81 0.67
N SER A 332 3.24 4.15 -0.41
CA SER A 332 4.02 5.38 -0.54
C SER A 332 3.15 6.63 -0.60
N LEU A 333 3.63 7.70 0.03
CA LEU A 333 3.02 9.02 0.07
C LEU A 333 4.12 10.08 0.04
N SER A 334 3.91 11.19 -0.68
CA SER A 334 4.83 12.33 -0.62
C SER A 334 4.81 13.01 0.76
N ILE A 335 3.62 13.13 1.32
CA ILE A 335 3.34 13.58 2.69
C ILE A 335 2.27 12.68 3.31
N ASP A 336 2.29 12.54 4.64
CA ASP A 336 1.20 11.89 5.36
C ASP A 336 -0.08 12.78 5.43
N ASP A 337 -1.10 12.32 6.13
CA ASP A 337 -2.38 13.01 6.19
C ASP A 337 -2.43 14.11 7.29
N GLU A 338 -1.29 14.44 7.87
CA GLU A 338 -1.05 15.60 8.73
C GLU A 338 -0.08 16.62 8.08
N GLY A 339 0.33 16.36 6.82
CA GLY A 339 1.26 17.19 6.07
C GLY A 339 2.74 17.01 6.47
N THR A 340 3.08 15.92 7.13
CA THR A 340 4.48 15.58 7.42
C THR A 340 5.10 14.86 6.24
N PRO A 341 6.27 15.29 5.73
CA PRO A 341 6.98 14.55 4.69
C PRO A 341 7.27 13.12 5.12
N THR A 342 7.03 12.16 4.21
CA THR A 342 7.35 10.76 4.48
C THR A 342 8.82 10.46 4.19
N GLY A 343 9.32 9.36 4.70
CA GLY A 343 10.69 8.90 4.49
C GLY A 343 10.90 7.53 5.08
N GLU A 344 12.15 7.11 5.12
CA GLU A 344 12.53 5.87 5.78
C GLU A 344 12.66 6.09 7.30
N THR A 345 11.93 5.30 8.06
CA THR A 345 12.00 5.22 9.53
C THR A 345 12.58 3.88 9.91
N VAL A 346 13.77 3.88 10.55
CA VAL A 346 14.37 2.65 11.07
C VAL A 346 13.68 2.28 12.39
N LEU A 347 12.98 1.15 12.38
CA LEU A 347 12.25 0.64 13.55
C LEU A 347 13.12 -0.30 14.39
N ILE A 348 13.76 -1.26 13.74
CA ILE A 348 14.69 -2.21 14.35
C ILE A 348 15.98 -2.20 13.53
N GLU A 349 17.14 -2.12 14.16
CA GLU A 349 18.45 -2.19 13.51
C GLU A 349 19.31 -3.24 14.17
N ASP A 350 19.79 -4.22 13.42
CA ASP A 350 20.56 -5.35 13.92
C ASP A 350 19.94 -5.99 15.18
N GLY A 351 18.62 -6.14 15.17
CA GLY A 351 17.84 -6.70 16.25
C GLY A 351 17.57 -5.77 17.44
N ILE A 352 18.03 -4.53 17.41
CA ILE A 352 17.82 -3.52 18.46
C ILE A 352 16.68 -2.59 18.08
N LEU A 353 15.71 -2.41 18.96
CA LEU A 353 14.60 -1.46 18.76
C LEU A 353 15.11 -0.03 18.77
N LYS A 354 14.86 0.72 17.71
CA LYS A 354 15.34 2.10 17.52
C LYS A 354 14.25 3.15 17.71
N GLY A 355 13.02 2.86 17.32
CA GLY A 355 11.96 3.84 17.37
C GLY A 355 10.59 3.27 17.01
N TYR A 356 9.62 4.13 16.94
CA TYR A 356 8.23 3.85 16.60
C TYR A 356 7.77 4.72 15.43
N MET A 357 6.76 4.28 14.71
CA MET A 357 6.07 5.11 13.72
C MET A 357 5.18 6.13 14.42
N GLN A 358 5.39 7.40 14.12
CA GLN A 358 4.78 8.51 14.84
C GLN A 358 3.89 9.37 13.94
N ASP A 359 2.69 9.68 14.41
CA ASP A 359 1.96 10.87 14.00
C ASP A 359 2.43 12.09 14.81
N ARG A 360 1.91 13.25 14.51
CA ARG A 360 2.30 14.50 15.18
C ARG A 360 1.91 14.54 16.67
N LEU A 361 0.73 14.03 17.01
CA LEU A 361 0.26 13.98 18.39
C LEU A 361 1.15 13.11 19.26
N ASN A 362 1.38 11.87 18.85
CA ASN A 362 2.16 10.93 19.66
C ASN A 362 3.64 11.30 19.67
N ALA A 363 4.19 11.82 18.57
CA ALA A 363 5.56 12.36 18.53
C ALA A 363 5.75 13.47 19.57
N ARG A 364 4.86 14.47 19.58
CA ARG A 364 4.90 15.57 20.56
C ARG A 364 4.82 15.07 22.00
N LEU A 365 3.90 14.18 22.30
CA LEU A 365 3.70 13.66 23.66
C LEU A 365 4.84 12.74 24.14
N MET A 366 5.57 12.13 23.20
CA MET A 366 6.75 11.32 23.50
C MET A 366 8.07 12.10 23.41
N GLY A 367 8.03 13.38 23.00
CA GLY A 367 9.22 14.24 22.87
C GLY A 367 10.16 13.81 21.75
N VAL A 368 9.60 13.28 20.63
CA VAL A 368 10.35 12.84 19.45
C VAL A 368 9.79 13.52 18.19
N GLU A 369 10.49 13.38 17.05
CA GLU A 369 10.00 13.91 15.78
C GLU A 369 8.93 13.00 15.16
N PRO A 370 7.95 13.57 14.42
CA PRO A 370 6.99 12.81 13.64
C PRO A 370 7.69 12.12 12.46
N THR A 371 7.24 10.91 12.11
CA THR A 371 7.89 10.08 11.09
C THR A 371 7.17 10.06 9.74
N GLY A 372 6.09 10.85 9.59
CA GLY A 372 5.28 10.83 8.35
C GLY A 372 4.34 9.63 8.28
N ASN A 373 3.90 9.15 9.43
CA ASN A 373 3.00 8.01 9.57
C ASN A 373 1.60 8.38 10.07
N GLY A 374 1.26 9.67 10.18
CA GLY A 374 -0.07 10.14 10.53
C GLY A 374 -1.05 9.95 9.38
N ARG A 375 -1.77 8.82 9.33
CA ARG A 375 -2.60 8.45 8.19
C ARG A 375 -4.07 8.30 8.56
N ARG A 376 -4.96 8.59 7.60
CA ARG A 376 -6.42 8.42 7.69
C ARG A 376 -6.99 7.76 6.43
N GLU A 377 -8.14 7.10 6.56
CA GLU A 377 -8.84 6.52 5.41
C GLU A 377 -9.43 7.58 4.47
N SER A 378 -10.02 8.64 5.05
CA SER A 378 -10.63 9.75 4.30
C SER A 378 -10.78 11.00 5.17
N PHE A 379 -11.33 12.06 4.59
CA PHE A 379 -11.69 13.29 5.32
C PHE A 379 -12.61 13.05 6.52
N ALA A 380 -13.38 11.97 6.53
CA ALA A 380 -14.30 11.62 7.61
C ALA A 380 -13.64 10.93 8.82
N HIS A 381 -12.32 10.77 8.79
CA HIS A 381 -11.58 10.05 9.81
C HIS A 381 -10.43 10.89 10.38
N ALA A 382 -10.22 10.78 11.70
CA ALA A 382 -9.03 11.37 12.33
C ALA A 382 -7.77 10.56 11.97
N PRO A 383 -6.62 11.22 11.75
CA PRO A 383 -5.36 10.52 11.51
C PRO A 383 -4.86 9.80 12.76
N MET A 384 -4.08 8.77 12.56
CA MET A 384 -3.39 8.00 13.59
C MET A 384 -2.11 7.40 13.04
N PRO A 385 -1.17 6.95 13.89
CA PRO A 385 0.02 6.25 13.41
C PRO A 385 -0.35 4.99 12.62
N ARG A 386 0.14 4.87 11.38
CA ARG A 386 -0.10 3.75 10.47
C ARG A 386 1.14 3.49 9.63
N MET A 387 1.36 2.22 9.31
CA MET A 387 2.41 1.80 8.39
C MET A 387 2.24 2.39 6.98
N THR A 388 3.37 2.57 6.27
CA THR A 388 3.43 2.89 4.84
C THR A 388 3.89 1.67 4.06
N ASN A 389 5.19 1.49 3.82
CA ASN A 389 5.75 0.24 3.31
C ASN A 389 6.71 -0.31 4.36
N THR A 390 6.26 -1.30 5.12
CA THR A 390 7.03 -1.90 6.21
C THR A 390 7.72 -3.17 5.74
N PHE A 391 9.04 -3.24 5.84
CA PHE A 391 9.79 -4.38 5.35
C PHE A 391 11.06 -4.67 6.16
N MET A 392 11.54 -5.92 6.05
CA MET A 392 12.85 -6.32 6.54
C MET A 392 13.88 -6.16 5.43
N ARG A 393 15.02 -5.54 5.72
CA ARG A 393 16.14 -5.45 4.79
C ARG A 393 16.74 -6.82 4.49
N GLY A 394 17.27 -7.00 3.28
CA GLY A 394 17.97 -8.22 2.88
C GLY A 394 19.24 -8.46 3.69
N GLY A 395 19.50 -9.73 3.92
CA GLY A 395 20.75 -10.22 4.49
C GLY A 395 21.77 -10.64 3.42
N ASN A 396 22.64 -11.59 3.79
CA ASN A 396 23.70 -12.08 2.91
C ASN A 396 23.56 -13.56 2.55
N ASP A 397 22.61 -14.29 3.13
CA ASP A 397 22.45 -15.71 2.87
C ASP A 397 21.87 -15.96 1.48
N ASP A 398 22.34 -16.99 0.78
CA ASP A 398 21.70 -17.49 -0.42
C ASP A 398 20.41 -18.25 -0.03
N PRO A 399 19.23 -17.95 -0.61
CA PRO A 399 17.99 -18.65 -0.30
C PRO A 399 18.05 -20.17 -0.51
N ALA A 400 18.81 -20.64 -1.50
CA ALA A 400 19.01 -22.07 -1.73
C ALA A 400 19.86 -22.72 -0.63
N GLU A 401 20.85 -22.01 -0.09
CA GLU A 401 21.59 -22.47 1.07
C GLU A 401 20.73 -22.51 2.33
N LEU A 402 19.85 -21.50 2.54
CA LEU A 402 18.90 -21.50 3.65
C LEU A 402 17.96 -22.73 3.58
N LEU A 403 17.44 -23.06 2.39
CA LEU A 403 16.64 -24.25 2.16
C LEU A 403 17.43 -25.50 2.52
N SER A 404 18.70 -25.60 2.08
CA SER A 404 19.55 -26.77 2.29
C SER A 404 19.84 -27.07 3.77
N ARG A 405 19.81 -26.05 4.65
CA ARG A 405 20.00 -26.18 6.10
C ARG A 405 18.82 -26.86 6.82
N VAL A 406 17.65 -26.95 6.18
CA VAL A 406 16.42 -27.48 6.80
C VAL A 406 16.31 -29.00 6.56
N LYS A 407 16.45 -29.80 7.63
CA LYS A 407 16.30 -31.26 7.54
C LYS A 407 14.83 -31.70 7.43
N ASN A 408 13.99 -31.10 8.27
CA ASN A 408 12.53 -31.30 8.30
C ASN A 408 11.88 -29.96 8.65
N GLY A 409 11.00 -29.48 7.79
CA GLY A 409 10.40 -28.17 7.95
C GLY A 409 9.31 -27.86 6.93
N ILE A 410 8.93 -26.60 6.90
CA ILE A 410 7.90 -26.10 5.99
C ILE A 410 8.44 -24.87 5.26
N PHE A 411 8.25 -24.84 3.95
CA PHE A 411 8.41 -23.62 3.15
C PHE A 411 7.04 -22.97 2.98
N ALA A 412 6.82 -21.83 3.63
CA ALA A 412 5.63 -21.02 3.50
C ALA A 412 5.89 -19.94 2.45
N LYS A 413 5.43 -20.18 1.21
CA LYS A 413 5.70 -19.31 0.05
C LYS A 413 4.75 -18.13 -0.01
N SER A 414 3.47 -18.32 0.39
CA SER A 414 2.45 -17.25 0.32
C SER A 414 1.40 -17.41 1.39
N PHE A 415 0.76 -16.29 1.76
CA PHE A 415 -0.29 -16.20 2.77
C PHE A 415 -1.57 -15.58 2.20
N GLY A 416 -2.73 -15.99 2.71
CA GLY A 416 -4.03 -15.40 2.37
C GLY A 416 -4.38 -14.17 3.20
N GLY A 417 -3.72 -14.00 4.33
CA GLY A 417 -3.94 -12.95 5.31
C GLY A 417 -3.64 -13.45 6.72
N GLY A 418 -3.69 -12.56 7.68
CA GLY A 418 -3.43 -12.84 9.07
C GLY A 418 -4.14 -11.89 10.00
N GLN A 419 -4.05 -12.19 11.29
CA GLN A 419 -4.56 -11.35 12.37
C GLN A 419 -3.53 -11.31 13.49
N VAL A 420 -3.46 -10.17 14.18
CA VAL A 420 -2.63 -9.98 15.37
C VAL A 420 -3.47 -9.41 16.52
N ASP A 421 -3.21 -9.92 17.71
CA ASP A 421 -3.56 -9.24 18.97
C ASP A 421 -2.39 -8.34 19.37
N ILE A 422 -2.56 -7.03 19.24
CA ILE A 422 -1.47 -6.04 19.42
C ILE A 422 -0.92 -6.04 20.86
N VAL A 423 -1.76 -6.32 21.86
CA VAL A 423 -1.38 -6.31 23.27
C VAL A 423 -0.45 -7.48 23.60
N SER A 424 -0.81 -8.67 23.17
CA SER A 424 -0.02 -9.89 23.40
C SER A 424 1.00 -10.17 22.29
N GLY A 425 0.88 -9.51 21.13
CA GLY A 425 1.68 -9.77 19.95
C GLY A 425 1.35 -11.10 19.25
N LYS A 426 0.36 -11.85 19.70
CA LYS A 426 0.00 -13.14 19.12
C LYS A 426 -0.60 -12.98 17.73
N PHE A 427 -0.14 -13.81 16.80
CA PHE A 427 -0.60 -13.80 15.42
C PHE A 427 -1.03 -15.19 14.92
N VAL A 428 -1.86 -15.19 13.89
CA VAL A 428 -2.30 -16.36 13.14
C VAL A 428 -2.31 -16.03 11.66
N PHE A 429 -1.62 -16.85 10.84
CA PHE A 429 -1.54 -16.70 9.38
C PHE A 429 -1.88 -18.00 8.67
N SER A 430 -2.79 -17.95 7.70
CA SER A 430 -3.09 -19.10 6.84
C SER A 430 -2.24 -19.06 5.57
N CYS A 431 -1.50 -20.13 5.31
CA CYS A 431 -0.76 -20.28 4.06
C CYS A 431 -1.70 -20.56 2.89
N THR A 432 -1.48 -19.86 1.77
CA THR A 432 -2.15 -20.15 0.49
C THR A 432 -1.30 -20.99 -0.44
N GLU A 433 0.01 -21.00 -0.23
CA GLU A 433 0.95 -21.90 -0.91
C GLU A 433 2.08 -22.26 0.07
N ALA A 434 2.23 -23.57 0.34
CA ALA A 434 3.28 -24.08 1.21
C ALA A 434 3.72 -25.48 0.79
N TYR A 435 4.92 -25.86 1.23
CA TYR A 435 5.56 -27.15 0.89
C TYR A 435 6.23 -27.75 2.12
N LYS A 436 6.29 -29.08 2.18
CA LYS A 436 7.21 -29.76 3.09
C LYS A 436 8.66 -29.54 2.66
N ILE A 437 9.56 -29.47 3.63
CA ILE A 437 11.00 -29.51 3.37
C ILE A 437 11.54 -30.80 3.97
N GLU A 438 12.17 -31.64 3.15
CA GLU A 438 12.78 -32.89 3.54
C GLU A 438 14.24 -32.93 3.09
N ASN A 439 15.18 -33.01 4.03
CA ASN A 439 16.62 -33.06 3.76
C ASN A 439 17.11 -31.96 2.80
N GLY A 440 16.68 -30.72 3.04
CA GLY A 440 17.09 -29.55 2.26
C GLY A 440 16.45 -29.42 0.87
N LYS A 441 15.36 -30.14 0.62
CA LYS A 441 14.64 -30.11 -0.65
C LYS A 441 13.15 -29.90 -0.43
N LEU A 442 12.51 -29.25 -1.39
CA LEU A 442 11.04 -29.14 -1.40
C LEU A 442 10.43 -30.50 -1.74
N GLY A 443 9.52 -30.95 -0.90
CA GLY A 443 8.71 -32.13 -1.06
C GLY A 443 7.29 -31.79 -1.52
N ASP A 444 6.29 -32.51 -1.01
CA ASP A 444 4.89 -32.31 -1.35
C ASP A 444 4.41 -30.90 -1.00
N SER A 445 3.56 -30.33 -1.87
CA SER A 445 2.76 -29.17 -1.51
C SER A 445 1.75 -29.53 -0.43
N ILE A 446 1.52 -28.60 0.50
CA ILE A 446 0.59 -28.77 1.63
C ILE A 446 -0.44 -27.67 1.66
N LYS A 447 -1.66 -27.99 2.11
CA LYS A 447 -2.75 -27.04 2.31
C LYS A 447 -3.26 -27.08 3.75
N GLY A 448 -3.88 -25.97 4.18
CA GLY A 448 -4.41 -25.82 5.54
C GLY A 448 -3.34 -25.55 6.59
N ALA A 449 -2.10 -25.28 6.17
CA ALA A 449 -1.06 -24.86 7.10
C ALA A 449 -1.38 -23.47 7.66
N THR A 450 -1.35 -23.36 8.99
CA THR A 450 -1.56 -22.11 9.72
C THR A 450 -0.36 -21.84 10.62
N LEU A 451 0.31 -20.72 10.43
CA LEU A 451 1.43 -20.30 11.30
C LEU A 451 0.89 -19.55 12.51
N ILE A 452 1.32 -19.97 13.69
CA ILE A 452 0.90 -19.40 14.98
C ILE A 452 2.16 -19.02 15.78
N GLY A 453 2.16 -17.81 16.35
CA GLY A 453 3.27 -17.33 17.15
C GLY A 453 2.98 -16.01 17.81
N ASP A 454 4.02 -15.35 18.29
CA ASP A 454 3.97 -13.96 18.75
C ASP A 454 5.11 -13.15 18.15
N GLY A 455 4.87 -11.86 17.91
CA GLY A 455 5.80 -10.97 17.22
C GLY A 455 7.17 -10.86 17.87
N PRO A 456 7.26 -10.54 19.17
CA PRO A 456 8.54 -10.45 19.87
C PRO A 456 9.36 -11.74 19.83
N SER A 457 8.71 -12.91 19.94
CA SER A 457 9.43 -14.20 19.93
C SER A 457 9.87 -14.58 18.52
N VAL A 458 9.02 -14.42 17.49
CA VAL A 458 9.32 -14.90 16.14
C VAL A 458 10.58 -14.26 15.57
N LEU A 459 10.77 -12.96 15.78
CA LEU A 459 11.95 -12.25 15.28
C LEU A 459 13.25 -12.68 15.99
N THR A 460 13.18 -13.12 17.24
CA THR A 460 14.36 -13.66 17.95
C THR A 460 14.76 -15.06 17.48
N LYS A 461 13.84 -15.76 16.80
CA LYS A 461 14.04 -17.11 16.24
C LYS A 461 14.53 -17.11 14.79
N VAL A 462 14.75 -15.95 14.20
CA VAL A 462 15.35 -15.83 12.86
C VAL A 462 16.80 -16.31 12.92
N THR A 463 17.15 -17.29 12.09
CA THR A 463 18.47 -17.94 12.02
C THR A 463 19.16 -17.80 10.67
N GLY A 464 18.49 -17.19 9.69
CA GLY A 464 19.04 -16.89 8.37
C GLY A 464 18.19 -15.85 7.65
N ILE A 465 18.85 -14.96 6.93
CA ILE A 465 18.25 -13.81 6.24
C ILE A 465 18.77 -13.79 4.81
N GLY A 466 17.89 -14.04 3.84
CA GLY A 466 18.21 -14.12 2.43
C GLY A 466 18.65 -12.78 1.82
N ASN A 467 19.35 -12.85 0.68
CA ASN A 467 19.77 -11.69 -0.10
C ASN A 467 18.74 -11.30 -1.19
N ASP A 468 17.57 -11.91 -1.18
CA ASP A 468 16.49 -11.81 -2.18
C ASP A 468 15.30 -10.95 -1.70
N MET A 469 15.57 -9.88 -0.93
CA MET A 469 14.54 -8.99 -0.43
C MET A 469 13.60 -8.51 -1.56
N ALA A 470 12.31 -8.66 -1.35
CA ALA A 470 11.26 -8.19 -2.24
C ALA A 470 10.15 -7.47 -1.47
N ILE A 471 9.47 -6.55 -2.13
CA ILE A 471 8.23 -5.92 -1.67
C ILE A 471 7.06 -6.59 -2.37
N ASP A 472 5.91 -6.64 -1.72
CA ASP A 472 4.67 -7.15 -2.30
C ASP A 472 4.30 -6.42 -3.60
N GLU A 473 3.47 -7.04 -4.41
CA GLU A 473 3.09 -6.53 -5.73
C GLU A 473 2.00 -5.44 -5.69
N GLY A 474 1.79 -4.82 -4.54
CA GLY A 474 0.88 -3.68 -4.38
C GLY A 474 -0.56 -4.06 -4.06
N ILE A 475 -0.76 -5.08 -3.25
CA ILE A 475 -2.10 -5.55 -2.83
C ILE A 475 -2.44 -5.22 -1.38
N GLY A 476 -1.47 -4.82 -0.56
CA GLY A 476 -1.63 -4.65 0.88
C GLY A 476 -2.64 -3.59 1.28
N ILE A 477 -3.42 -3.90 2.30
CA ILE A 477 -4.34 -2.98 3.00
C ILE A 477 -4.11 -3.17 4.49
N CYS A 478 -3.84 -2.07 5.18
CA CYS A 478 -3.68 -2.02 6.62
C CYS A 478 -5.00 -1.61 7.28
N GLY A 479 -5.51 -2.41 8.22
CA GLY A 479 -6.72 -2.14 8.99
C GLY A 479 -6.39 -1.75 10.44
N LYS A 480 -6.96 -0.65 10.98
CA LYS A 480 -6.85 -0.27 12.39
C LYS A 480 -8.01 0.63 12.79
N ALA A 481 -8.64 0.36 13.92
CA ALA A 481 -9.73 1.16 14.48
C ALA A 481 -10.86 1.44 13.49
N GLY A 482 -11.21 0.46 12.65
CA GLY A 482 -12.25 0.60 11.62
C GLY A 482 -11.84 1.38 10.37
N GLN A 483 -10.60 1.84 10.26
CA GLN A 483 -10.06 2.52 9.08
C GLN A 483 -9.15 1.61 8.27
N SER A 484 -9.22 1.72 6.95
CA SER A 484 -8.40 0.98 5.98
C SER A 484 -7.53 1.93 5.17
N VAL A 485 -6.21 1.67 5.12
CA VAL A 485 -5.29 2.46 4.28
C VAL A 485 -4.44 1.54 3.39
N PRO A 486 -4.07 1.98 2.18
CA PRO A 486 -3.12 1.24 1.34
C PRO A 486 -1.76 1.12 2.05
N ALA A 487 -1.19 -0.09 2.09
CA ALA A 487 0.13 -0.34 2.67
C ALA A 487 0.91 -1.32 1.80
N GLY A 488 2.23 -1.26 1.90
CA GLY A 488 3.14 -2.24 1.32
C GLY A 488 3.81 -3.06 2.41
N VAL A 489 4.18 -4.30 2.08
CA VAL A 489 4.92 -5.19 2.96
C VAL A 489 6.06 -5.83 2.22
N GLY A 490 7.12 -6.23 2.93
CA GLY A 490 8.22 -6.92 2.29
C GLY A 490 9.17 -7.60 3.26
N GLN A 491 9.85 -8.61 2.73
CA GLN A 491 10.93 -9.30 3.42
C GLN A 491 11.80 -10.07 2.41
N PRO A 492 13.02 -10.47 2.79
CA PRO A 492 13.78 -11.51 2.09
C PRO A 492 13.26 -12.91 2.48
N THR A 493 13.79 -13.94 1.88
CA THR A 493 13.66 -15.31 2.41
C THR A 493 14.19 -15.37 3.84
N LEU A 494 13.37 -15.87 4.78
CA LEU A 494 13.73 -15.96 6.20
C LEU A 494 13.68 -17.41 6.68
N LEU A 495 14.73 -17.82 7.40
CA LEU A 495 14.74 -19.09 8.11
C LEU A 495 14.40 -18.83 9.58
N VAL A 496 13.28 -19.38 10.06
CA VAL A 496 12.78 -19.22 11.43
C VAL A 496 12.75 -20.59 12.11
N SER A 497 13.37 -20.71 13.26
CA SER A 497 13.39 -21.93 14.05
C SER A 497 12.19 -22.01 15.00
N GLY A 498 11.56 -23.19 15.14
CA GLY A 498 10.56 -23.45 16.17
C GLY A 498 9.30 -22.58 16.09
N LEU A 499 8.62 -22.62 14.95
CA LEU A 499 7.33 -21.96 14.76
C LEU A 499 6.19 -23.00 14.80
N THR A 500 5.12 -22.69 15.52
CA THR A 500 3.96 -23.56 15.60
C THR A 500 3.18 -23.53 14.28
N VAL A 501 2.93 -24.69 13.73
CA VAL A 501 2.08 -24.90 12.56
C VAL A 501 0.85 -25.66 12.97
N GLY A 502 -0.33 -25.07 12.77
CA GLY A 502 -1.62 -25.74 12.82
C GLY A 502 -1.85 -26.42 11.49
N GLY A 503 -2.30 -27.68 11.53
CA GLY A 503 -2.63 -28.48 10.34
C GLY A 503 -4.12 -28.80 10.27
N THR A 504 -4.50 -29.47 9.18
CA THR A 504 -5.84 -30.04 8.95
C THR A 504 -5.89 -31.55 9.18
N ALA A 505 -4.74 -32.14 9.48
CA ALA A 505 -4.64 -33.60 9.77
C ALA A 505 -4.95 -33.92 11.23
#